data_5c31f3703671e0d3297f3c334604cee9
#
_entry.id   5c31f3703671e0d3297f3c334604cee9
#
_cell.length_a   1.000
_cell.length_b   1.000
_cell.length_c   1.000
_cell.angle_alpha   90.00
_cell.angle_beta   90.00
_cell.angle_gamma   90.00
#
_symmetry.space_group_name_H-M   'P 1'
#
loop_
_entity.id
_entity.type
_entity.pdbx_description
1 polymer ?
#
loop_
_entity_poly.entity_id
_entity_poly.type
_entity_poly.pdbx_seq_one_letter_code
_entity_poly.pdbx_strand_id
1 'polypeptide(L)'
;MIAPIQQQTGLIATIGLLIAGLIFMAPVPKKYKSVATTIIIFLIIGGGSYCLYNWNSQEKKDTYTLGKVSRSDIGMIVDATGTIKPVNSVKLSATASGTLEHVYVKQNETVTKGQILATIESKSLTSTMEQAKNTLENKRSYYNRLNSLYEQGAVAYQTMDDARLSYLNAQAAYTKAQADVNDTVITSPLDGVIIGEPMQEGETVSQGLSSQMVIVTVADLSAMKIELLVDETDIGEVAIGQTVSFTVDAYPGRIFHGTVSDISKKEYSSSSSSSSSSVVYYTVYVSINADELSGLYPSMTARAEIMGRESKDALVIPVTALRSDATGSYVYVKDGNDVTKVYVKTGITTDKEVEIISGLNENDQIVVSGTVSQETSSTRVAKSQHGGPGF
;
A
#
# COMPACT_ATOMS: atom_id res chain seq x y z
N MET A 1 -4.60 -18.94 -44.71
CA MET A 1 -4.74 -19.93 -45.81
C MET A 1 -6.22 -20.00 -46.23
N ILE A 2 -6.79 -18.92 -46.84
CA ILE A 2 -8.23 -18.78 -47.19
C ILE A 2 -8.36 -18.43 -48.68
N ALA A 3 -7.63 -19.11 -49.54
CA ALA A 3 -7.65 -18.75 -50.95
C ALA A 3 -8.15 -19.80 -51.98
N PRO A 4 -8.58 -21.04 -51.67
CA PRO A 4 -9.08 -21.92 -52.75
C PRO A 4 -10.61 -22.01 -52.89
N ILE A 5 -11.44 -21.50 -51.95
CA ILE A 5 -12.89 -21.73 -51.96
C ILE A 5 -13.64 -20.66 -52.79
N GLN A 6 -13.14 -19.44 -52.86
CA GLN A 6 -13.74 -18.38 -53.68
C GLN A 6 -13.58 -18.58 -55.20
N GLN A 7 -12.55 -19.34 -55.61
CA GLN A 7 -12.34 -19.65 -57.03
C GLN A 7 -13.30 -20.71 -57.57
N GLN A 8 -13.75 -21.67 -56.74
CA GLN A 8 -14.67 -22.74 -57.23
C GLN A 8 -16.11 -22.25 -57.38
N THR A 9 -16.60 -21.35 -56.56
CA THR A 9 -17.96 -20.81 -56.70
C THR A 9 -18.10 -19.89 -57.91
N GLY A 10 -17.06 -19.12 -58.21
CA GLY A 10 -16.98 -18.35 -59.46
C GLY A 10 -16.96 -19.22 -60.70
N LEU A 11 -16.26 -20.37 -60.67
CA LEU A 11 -16.14 -21.28 -61.75
C LEU A 11 -17.46 -22.00 -62.06
N ILE A 12 -18.23 -22.40 -61.07
CA ILE A 12 -19.55 -23.04 -61.26
C ILE A 12 -20.58 -22.05 -61.79
N ALA A 13 -20.57 -20.80 -61.36
CA ALA A 13 -21.45 -19.75 -61.85
C ALA A 13 -21.10 -19.37 -63.28
N THR A 14 -19.83 -19.30 -63.64
CA THR A 14 -19.40 -19.02 -65.07
C THR A 14 -19.64 -20.19 -66.02
N ILE A 15 -19.46 -21.42 -65.53
CA ILE A 15 -19.80 -22.63 -66.33
C ILE A 15 -21.32 -22.71 -66.58
N GLY A 16 -22.13 -22.41 -65.57
CA GLY A 16 -23.61 -22.36 -65.71
C GLY A 16 -24.06 -21.29 -66.70
N LEU A 17 -23.45 -20.12 -66.71
CA LEU A 17 -23.74 -19.03 -67.67
C LEU A 17 -23.27 -19.36 -69.07
N LEU A 18 -22.14 -20.06 -69.24
CA LEU A 18 -21.64 -20.54 -70.56
C LEU A 18 -22.54 -21.64 -71.18
N ILE A 19 -22.99 -22.58 -70.34
CA ILE A 19 -23.92 -23.64 -70.76
C ILE A 19 -25.28 -23.05 -71.13
N ALA A 20 -25.79 -22.08 -70.39
CA ALA A 20 -27.03 -21.36 -70.73
C ALA A 20 -26.90 -20.58 -72.07
N GLY A 21 -25.73 -19.95 -72.31
CA GLY A 21 -25.41 -19.26 -73.54
C GLY A 21 -25.32 -20.21 -74.81
N LEU A 22 -24.72 -21.38 -74.58
CA LEU A 22 -24.56 -22.40 -75.64
C LEU A 22 -25.92 -23.03 -76.02
N ILE A 23 -26.83 -23.23 -75.05
CA ILE A 23 -28.19 -23.74 -75.32
C ILE A 23 -29.06 -22.70 -76.06
N PHE A 24 -28.80 -21.39 -75.79
CA PHE A 24 -29.53 -20.31 -76.51
C PHE A 24 -29.11 -20.18 -77.97
N MET A 25 -27.90 -20.62 -78.38
CA MET A 25 -27.37 -20.58 -79.73
C MET A 25 -27.65 -21.82 -80.52
N ALA A 26 -28.14 -22.91 -79.98
CA ALA A 26 -28.47 -24.13 -80.70
C ALA A 26 -29.79 -23.96 -81.46
N PRO A 27 -29.93 -24.52 -82.69
CA PRO A 27 -31.16 -24.45 -83.51
C PRO A 27 -32.24 -25.39 -82.91
N VAL A 28 -32.83 -25.04 -81.81
CA VAL A 28 -33.94 -25.80 -81.18
C VAL A 28 -35.26 -25.30 -81.79
N PRO A 29 -36.14 -26.18 -82.31
CA PRO A 29 -37.41 -25.78 -82.85
C PRO A 29 -38.28 -25.08 -81.84
N LYS A 30 -38.94 -23.99 -82.24
CA LYS A 30 -39.72 -23.05 -81.40
C LYS A 30 -40.65 -23.71 -80.36
N LYS A 31 -41.08 -24.95 -80.63
CA LYS A 31 -42.04 -25.72 -79.81
C LYS A 31 -41.44 -26.23 -78.47
N TYR A 32 -40.10 -26.31 -78.30
CA TYR A 32 -39.45 -26.84 -77.09
C TYR A 32 -38.65 -25.78 -76.33
N LYS A 33 -38.55 -24.54 -76.85
CA LYS A 33 -37.82 -23.45 -76.16
C LYS A 33 -38.46 -23.10 -74.79
N SER A 34 -39.75 -23.15 -74.68
CA SER A 34 -40.47 -22.84 -73.44
C SER A 34 -40.24 -23.90 -72.35
N VAL A 35 -40.12 -25.15 -72.68
CA VAL A 35 -39.87 -26.25 -71.72
C VAL A 35 -38.40 -26.24 -71.26
N ALA A 36 -37.49 -25.96 -72.18
CA ALA A 36 -36.06 -25.84 -71.80
C ALA A 36 -35.78 -24.66 -70.86
N THR A 37 -36.43 -23.50 -71.10
CA THR A 37 -36.28 -22.35 -70.21
C THR A 37 -36.86 -22.60 -68.83
N THR A 38 -37.98 -23.30 -68.70
CA THR A 38 -38.55 -23.66 -67.37
C THR A 38 -37.69 -24.64 -66.56
N ILE A 39 -37.03 -25.60 -67.26
CA ILE A 39 -36.10 -26.55 -66.59
C ILE A 39 -34.85 -25.82 -66.09
N ILE A 40 -34.32 -24.88 -66.87
CA ILE A 40 -33.15 -24.09 -66.50
C ILE A 40 -33.48 -23.21 -65.33
N ILE A 41 -34.65 -22.58 -65.28
CA ILE A 41 -35.09 -21.77 -64.14
C ILE A 41 -35.24 -22.63 -62.84
N PHE A 42 -35.78 -23.84 -62.97
CA PHE A 42 -35.90 -24.79 -61.85
C PHE A 42 -34.52 -25.25 -61.32
N LEU A 43 -33.54 -25.48 -62.23
CA LEU A 43 -32.18 -25.84 -61.83
C LEU A 43 -31.44 -24.67 -61.14
N ILE A 44 -31.66 -23.43 -61.63
CA ILE A 44 -31.06 -22.23 -60.99
C ILE A 44 -31.68 -22.00 -59.54
N ILE A 45 -33.01 -22.12 -59.44
CA ILE A 45 -33.69 -21.96 -58.16
C ILE A 45 -33.32 -23.11 -57.21
N GLY A 46 -33.30 -24.36 -57.65
CA GLY A 46 -32.88 -25.52 -56.86
C GLY A 46 -31.42 -25.48 -56.47
N GLY A 47 -30.54 -25.13 -57.39
CA GLY A 47 -29.09 -24.97 -57.12
C GLY A 47 -28.80 -23.78 -56.19
N GLY A 48 -29.51 -22.66 -56.41
CA GLY A 48 -29.40 -21.49 -55.51
C GLY A 48 -29.90 -21.77 -54.10
N SER A 49 -31.05 -22.48 -53.98
CA SER A 49 -31.57 -22.90 -52.67
C SER A 49 -30.66 -23.89 -51.96
N TYR A 50 -30.06 -24.85 -52.68
CA TYR A 50 -29.08 -25.78 -52.12
C TYR A 50 -27.79 -25.08 -51.69
N CYS A 51 -27.33 -24.10 -52.47
CA CYS A 51 -26.15 -23.32 -52.13
C CYS A 51 -26.38 -22.41 -50.90
N LEU A 52 -27.56 -21.78 -50.79
CA LEU A 52 -28.00 -21.00 -49.64
C LEU A 52 -28.18 -21.88 -48.41
N TYR A 53 -28.72 -23.08 -48.53
CA TYR A 53 -28.86 -24.05 -47.45
C TYR A 53 -27.49 -24.50 -46.94
N ASN A 54 -26.56 -24.82 -47.84
CA ASN A 54 -25.20 -25.22 -47.46
C ASN A 54 -24.37 -24.04 -46.88
N TRP A 55 -24.61 -22.79 -47.31
CA TRP A 55 -23.94 -21.61 -46.76
C TRP A 55 -24.43 -21.29 -45.36
N ASN A 56 -25.73 -21.51 -45.06
CA ASN A 56 -26.29 -21.30 -43.72
C ASN A 56 -25.93 -22.42 -42.77
N SER A 57 -25.45 -23.58 -43.25
CA SER A 57 -24.99 -24.73 -42.47
C SER A 57 -23.48 -24.72 -42.18
N GLN A 58 -22.76 -23.61 -42.40
CA GLN A 58 -21.37 -23.48 -41.92
C GLN A 58 -21.41 -23.38 -40.43
N GLU A 59 -21.19 -24.49 -39.72
CA GLU A 59 -20.89 -24.54 -38.28
C GLU A 59 -19.76 -23.56 -38.03
N LYS A 60 -20.03 -22.51 -37.24
CA LYS A 60 -18.99 -21.63 -36.70
C LYS A 60 -18.06 -22.52 -35.88
N LYS A 61 -16.90 -22.87 -36.42
CA LYS A 61 -15.87 -23.56 -35.65
C LYS A 61 -15.46 -22.65 -34.53
N ASP A 62 -15.82 -23.05 -33.30
CA ASP A 62 -15.36 -22.41 -32.09
C ASP A 62 -13.83 -22.43 -32.05
N THR A 63 -13.25 -21.25 -32.05
CA THR A 63 -11.81 -21.11 -31.93
C THR A 63 -11.54 -20.66 -30.51
N TYR A 64 -11.11 -21.59 -29.65
CA TYR A 64 -10.79 -21.31 -28.29
C TYR A 64 -9.47 -21.98 -27.87
N THR A 65 -8.79 -21.36 -26.93
CA THR A 65 -7.60 -21.92 -26.29
C THR A 65 -8.00 -22.59 -24.99
N LEU A 66 -7.54 -23.82 -24.80
CA LEU A 66 -7.80 -24.58 -23.58
C LEU A 66 -6.69 -24.38 -22.55
N GLY A 67 -7.08 -24.27 -21.30
CA GLY A 67 -6.24 -24.40 -20.12
C GLY A 67 -6.71 -25.55 -19.25
N LYS A 68 -5.98 -25.84 -18.19
CA LYS A 68 -6.35 -26.84 -17.18
C LYS A 68 -6.47 -26.15 -15.83
N VAL A 69 -7.40 -26.62 -15.04
CA VAL A 69 -7.48 -26.31 -13.61
C VAL A 69 -6.36 -27.06 -12.90
N SER A 70 -5.50 -26.36 -12.19
CA SER A 70 -4.37 -26.92 -11.43
C SER A 70 -4.49 -26.53 -9.97
N ARG A 71 -3.73 -27.23 -9.12
CA ARG A 71 -3.52 -26.81 -7.74
C ARG A 71 -2.22 -26.05 -7.64
N SER A 72 -2.27 -24.92 -6.97
CA SER A 72 -1.11 -24.06 -6.69
C SER A 72 -1.35 -23.27 -5.42
N ASP A 73 -0.27 -22.83 -4.80
CA ASP A 73 -0.35 -21.82 -3.77
C ASP A 73 -0.62 -20.47 -4.42
N ILE A 74 -1.66 -19.79 -3.97
CA ILE A 74 -2.02 -18.46 -4.43
C ILE A 74 -2.03 -17.50 -3.24
N GLY A 75 -1.35 -16.38 -3.39
CA GLY A 75 -1.29 -15.33 -2.38
C GLY A 75 -1.51 -13.96 -3.00
N MET A 76 -2.19 -13.12 -2.28
CA MET A 76 -2.31 -11.72 -2.63
C MET A 76 -1.07 -10.98 -2.14
N ILE A 77 -0.49 -10.15 -2.99
CA ILE A 77 0.65 -9.29 -2.65
C ILE A 77 0.13 -7.85 -2.72
N VAL A 78 0.43 -7.09 -1.67
CA VAL A 78 0.13 -5.66 -1.62
C VAL A 78 1.43 -4.90 -1.78
N ASP A 79 1.54 -4.16 -2.87
CA ASP A 79 2.68 -3.31 -3.18
C ASP A 79 2.55 -1.97 -2.46
N ALA A 80 3.60 -1.56 -1.75
CA ALA A 80 3.62 -0.30 -1.05
C ALA A 80 4.99 0.37 -1.11
N THR A 81 5.01 1.68 -1.06
CA THR A 81 6.25 2.46 -0.95
C THR A 81 6.27 3.24 0.34
N GLY A 82 7.46 3.43 0.89
CA GLY A 82 7.59 4.16 2.14
C GLY A 82 8.99 4.62 2.45
N THR A 83 9.20 5.05 3.68
CA THR A 83 10.48 5.56 4.16
C THR A 83 10.92 4.85 5.42
N ILE A 84 12.22 4.57 5.49
CA ILE A 84 12.85 4.00 6.69
C ILE A 84 13.03 5.11 7.72
N LYS A 85 12.61 4.83 8.96
CA LYS A 85 12.76 5.75 10.09
C LYS A 85 13.27 5.01 11.33
N PRO A 86 14.01 5.67 12.21
CA PRO A 86 14.32 5.11 13.52
C PRO A 86 13.02 4.95 14.34
N VAL A 87 12.97 3.94 15.18
CA VAL A 87 11.83 3.73 16.09
C VAL A 87 11.74 4.89 17.08
N ASN A 88 12.89 5.28 17.65
CA ASN A 88 13.02 6.37 18.59
C ASN A 88 13.87 7.50 18.00
N SER A 89 13.30 8.68 17.89
CA SER A 89 14.00 9.88 17.42
C SER A 89 13.44 11.09 18.14
N VAL A 90 14.33 11.93 18.67
CA VAL A 90 13.96 13.14 19.38
C VAL A 90 14.64 14.34 18.73
N LYS A 91 13.83 15.32 18.35
CA LYS A 91 14.30 16.63 17.90
C LYS A 91 14.43 17.54 19.11
N LEU A 92 15.63 17.94 19.41
CA LEU A 92 15.93 18.84 20.53
C LEU A 92 15.87 20.27 20.04
N SER A 93 14.93 21.01 20.58
CA SER A 93 14.70 22.43 20.26
C SER A 93 15.17 23.29 21.42
N ALA A 94 15.38 24.58 21.17
CA ALA A 94 15.73 25.55 22.19
C ALA A 94 14.61 25.67 23.25
N THR A 95 14.94 25.39 24.50
CA THR A 95 14.07 25.56 25.67
C THR A 95 14.23 26.95 26.29
N ALA A 96 15.33 27.64 25.99
CA ALA A 96 15.60 29.02 26.41
C ALA A 96 15.99 29.88 25.21
N SER A 97 15.79 31.19 25.33
CA SER A 97 16.24 32.13 24.26
C SER A 97 17.64 32.66 24.58
N GLY A 98 18.52 32.69 23.61
CA GLY A 98 19.89 33.13 23.73
C GLY A 98 20.70 32.90 22.47
N THR A 99 22.00 32.83 22.60
CA THR A 99 22.93 32.47 21.52
C THR A 99 23.60 31.14 21.83
N LEU A 100 23.73 30.26 20.85
CA LEU A 100 24.49 29.02 21.01
C LEU A 100 25.96 29.35 21.31
N GLU A 101 26.39 29.07 22.52
CA GLU A 101 27.77 29.34 22.96
C GLU A 101 28.69 28.24 22.48
N HIS A 102 28.33 26.98 22.73
CA HIS A 102 29.09 25.82 22.30
C HIS A 102 28.17 24.70 21.82
N VAL A 103 28.61 24.01 20.76
CA VAL A 103 28.00 22.79 20.26
C VAL A 103 29.06 21.68 20.33
N TYR A 104 28.87 20.74 21.26
CA TYR A 104 29.86 19.73 21.61
C TYR A 104 29.83 18.49 20.73
N VAL A 105 28.87 18.40 19.79
CA VAL A 105 28.62 17.21 18.98
C VAL A 105 28.61 17.53 17.51
N LYS A 106 28.95 16.51 16.69
CA LYS A 106 28.96 16.58 15.24
C LYS A 106 27.95 15.60 14.65
N GLN A 107 27.64 15.78 13.39
CA GLN A 107 26.84 14.84 12.61
C GLN A 107 27.47 13.44 12.65
N ASN A 108 26.62 12.40 12.79
CA ASN A 108 26.98 10.99 12.89
C ASN A 108 27.78 10.60 14.17
N GLU A 109 27.87 11.47 15.13
CA GLU A 109 28.51 11.17 16.43
C GLU A 109 27.56 10.38 17.33
N THR A 110 28.10 9.36 18.01
CA THR A 110 27.36 8.59 19.00
C THR A 110 27.33 9.32 20.32
N VAL A 111 26.14 9.44 20.91
CA VAL A 111 25.93 10.13 22.18
C VAL A 111 25.21 9.22 23.17
N THR A 112 25.47 9.47 24.46
CA THR A 112 24.81 8.75 25.56
C THR A 112 23.76 9.62 26.23
N LYS A 113 22.80 8.98 26.86
CA LYS A 113 21.74 9.65 27.61
C LYS A 113 22.35 10.53 28.71
N GLY A 114 21.93 11.81 28.78
CA GLY A 114 22.45 12.81 29.72
C GLY A 114 23.72 13.52 29.29
N GLN A 115 24.31 13.14 28.13
CA GLN A 115 25.46 13.85 27.56
C GLN A 115 25.03 15.25 27.15
N ILE A 116 25.87 16.25 27.43
CA ILE A 116 25.65 17.64 27.02
C ILE A 116 25.94 17.74 25.51
N LEU A 117 24.99 18.28 24.78
CA LEU A 117 25.07 18.43 23.31
C LEU A 117 25.37 19.87 22.90
N ALA A 118 24.74 20.82 23.57
CA ALA A 118 24.94 22.24 23.30
C ALA A 118 24.67 23.08 24.57
N THR A 119 25.25 24.27 24.62
CA THR A 119 24.98 25.29 25.65
C THR A 119 24.52 26.59 25.00
N ILE A 120 23.54 27.24 25.65
CA ILE A 120 22.97 28.52 25.21
C ILE A 120 23.47 29.60 26.19
N GLU A 121 24.13 30.64 25.73
CA GLU A 121 24.43 31.82 26.53
C GLU A 121 23.18 32.69 26.64
N SER A 122 22.71 32.89 27.88
CA SER A 122 21.63 33.84 28.18
C SER A 122 21.98 34.69 29.38
N LYS A 123 22.59 35.85 29.12
CA LYS A 123 22.99 36.81 30.17
C LYS A 123 21.79 37.26 31.01
N SER A 124 20.62 37.34 30.42
CA SER A 124 19.37 37.74 31.08
C SER A 124 18.97 36.70 32.15
N LEU A 125 18.99 35.41 31.83
CA LEU A 125 18.62 34.33 32.75
C LEU A 125 19.64 34.22 33.91
N THR A 126 20.91 34.31 33.58
CA THR A 126 21.99 34.28 34.61
C THR A 126 21.88 35.44 35.58
N SER A 127 21.64 36.67 35.07
CA SER A 127 21.42 37.87 35.94
C SER A 127 20.17 37.74 36.77
N THR A 128 19.09 37.18 36.27
CA THR A 128 17.83 36.95 37.00
C THR A 128 18.03 35.93 38.12
N MET A 129 18.75 34.83 37.84
CA MET A 129 19.11 33.84 38.88
C MET A 129 19.95 34.45 39.99
N GLU A 130 20.95 35.27 39.65
CA GLU A 130 21.80 35.92 40.61
C GLU A 130 21.02 36.92 41.48
N GLN A 131 20.12 37.71 40.90
CA GLN A 131 19.20 38.59 41.64
C GLN A 131 18.29 37.80 42.57
N ALA A 132 17.71 36.68 42.12
CA ALA A 132 16.87 35.82 42.96
C ALA A 132 17.68 35.19 44.13
N LYS A 133 18.94 34.78 43.85
CA LYS A 133 19.86 34.28 44.89
C LYS A 133 20.12 35.31 45.95
N ASN A 134 20.48 36.53 45.55
CA ASN A 134 20.75 37.63 46.50
C ASN A 134 19.51 37.97 47.34
N THR A 135 18.32 37.92 46.72
CA THR A 135 17.05 38.12 47.42
C THR A 135 16.80 37.00 48.45
N LEU A 136 17.02 35.75 48.04
CA LEU A 136 16.89 34.59 48.94
C LEU A 136 17.81 34.69 50.15
N GLU A 137 19.07 35.01 49.97
CA GLU A 137 20.07 35.16 51.04
C GLU A 137 19.66 36.26 52.03
N ASN A 138 19.16 37.40 51.51
CA ASN A 138 18.66 38.49 52.32
C ASN A 138 17.46 38.04 53.18
N LYS A 139 16.44 37.42 52.54
CA LYS A 139 15.24 36.95 53.26
C LYS A 139 15.53 35.84 54.24
N ARG A 140 16.47 34.95 53.93
CA ARG A 140 16.96 33.91 54.86
C ARG A 140 17.59 34.51 56.09
N SER A 141 18.47 35.47 55.90
CA SER A 141 19.14 36.17 57.01
C SER A 141 18.16 36.94 57.91
N TYR A 142 17.14 37.56 57.24
CA TYR A 142 16.08 38.27 57.96
C TYR A 142 15.21 37.31 58.79
N TYR A 143 14.77 36.18 58.19
CA TYR A 143 14.01 35.14 58.89
C TYR A 143 14.82 34.57 60.09
N ASN A 144 16.07 34.20 59.86
CA ASN A 144 16.92 33.64 60.92
C ASN A 144 17.03 34.59 62.10
N ARG A 145 17.20 35.89 61.88
CA ARG A 145 17.27 36.92 62.93
C ARG A 145 15.96 37.04 63.71
N LEU A 146 14.81 37.07 63.01
CA LEU A 146 13.50 37.14 63.67
C LEU A 146 13.15 35.84 64.42
N ASN A 147 13.55 34.70 63.92
CA ASN A 147 13.36 33.41 64.52
C ASN A 147 14.14 33.38 65.89
N SER A 148 15.40 33.84 65.92
CA SER A 148 16.15 33.95 67.16
C SER A 148 15.54 34.95 68.16
N LEU A 149 14.98 36.06 67.67
CA LEU A 149 14.28 37.02 68.51
C LEU A 149 12.94 36.49 69.07
N TYR A 150 12.23 35.69 68.26
CA TYR A 150 11.02 35.00 68.70
C TYR A 150 11.30 33.96 69.79
N GLU A 151 12.36 33.16 69.65
CA GLU A 151 12.81 32.20 70.63
C GLU A 151 13.16 32.89 72.01
N GLN A 152 13.59 34.14 71.89
CA GLN A 152 13.86 34.98 73.13
C GLN A 152 12.60 35.73 73.62
N GLY A 153 11.43 35.54 72.96
CA GLY A 153 10.21 36.23 73.32
C GLY A 153 10.16 37.73 72.98
N ALA A 154 11.08 38.20 72.09
CA ALA A 154 11.24 39.63 71.79
C ALA A 154 10.36 40.11 70.61
N VAL A 155 9.76 39.18 69.81
CA VAL A 155 8.85 39.49 68.66
C VAL A 155 7.64 38.54 68.64
N ALA A 156 6.53 39.03 68.07
CA ALA A 156 5.31 38.23 67.95
C ALA A 156 5.50 37.09 66.89
N TYR A 157 4.79 35.96 67.15
CA TYR A 157 4.78 34.82 66.18
C TYR A 157 4.44 35.23 64.76
N GLN A 158 3.43 36.09 64.63
CA GLN A 158 3.02 36.59 63.27
C GLN A 158 4.18 37.24 62.51
N THR A 159 4.98 38.07 63.17
CA THR A 159 6.14 38.76 62.55
C THR A 159 7.20 37.76 62.07
N MET A 160 7.45 36.73 62.89
CA MET A 160 8.36 35.65 62.49
C MET A 160 7.79 34.82 61.35
N ASP A 161 6.47 34.48 61.37
CA ASP A 161 5.83 33.70 60.31
C ASP A 161 5.75 34.46 58.99
N ASP A 162 5.48 35.78 59.01
CA ASP A 162 5.55 36.66 57.85
C ASP A 162 6.95 36.66 57.20
N ALA A 163 7.99 36.68 57.99
CA ALA A 163 9.37 36.58 57.52
C ALA A 163 9.68 35.19 56.96
N ARG A 164 9.16 34.14 57.60
CA ARG A 164 9.23 32.76 57.04
C ARG A 164 8.57 32.63 55.70
N LEU A 165 7.34 33.11 55.52
CA LEU A 165 6.63 33.13 54.24
C LEU A 165 7.42 33.89 53.16
N SER A 166 7.99 35.05 53.53
CA SER A 166 8.83 35.85 52.63
C SER A 166 10.10 35.09 52.21
N TYR A 167 10.73 34.32 53.11
CA TYR A 167 11.86 33.45 52.82
C TYR A 167 11.47 32.31 51.86
N LEU A 168 10.34 31.61 52.10
CA LEU A 168 9.88 30.51 51.25
C LEU A 168 9.53 30.99 49.86
N ASN A 169 8.90 32.18 49.71
CA ASN A 169 8.62 32.81 48.44
C ASN A 169 9.90 33.13 47.67
N ALA A 170 10.93 33.68 48.34
CA ALA A 170 12.22 33.96 47.72
C ALA A 170 12.96 32.66 47.32
N GLN A 171 12.81 31.61 48.11
CA GLN A 171 13.35 30.28 47.77
C GLN A 171 12.71 29.72 46.50
N ALA A 172 11.38 29.80 46.40
CA ALA A 172 10.67 29.37 45.21
C ALA A 172 11.08 30.16 43.96
N ALA A 173 11.25 31.48 44.08
CA ALA A 173 11.71 32.35 43.01
C ALA A 173 13.14 31.98 42.53
N TYR A 174 14.05 31.70 43.45
CA TYR A 174 15.40 31.24 43.13
C TYR A 174 15.40 29.88 42.46
N THR A 175 14.64 28.92 42.98
CA THR A 175 14.52 27.58 42.35
C THR A 175 14.00 27.67 40.93
N LYS A 176 13.01 28.55 40.66
CA LYS A 176 12.52 28.80 39.31
C LYS A 176 13.63 29.38 38.42
N ALA A 177 14.29 30.45 38.84
CA ALA A 177 15.37 31.08 38.07
C ALA A 177 16.55 30.12 37.79
N GLN A 178 16.83 29.20 38.72
CA GLN A 178 17.82 28.15 38.53
C GLN A 178 17.38 27.13 37.51
N ALA A 179 16.10 26.73 37.50
CA ALA A 179 15.56 25.85 36.46
C ALA A 179 15.66 26.52 35.07
N ASP A 180 15.28 27.80 34.95
CA ASP A 180 15.37 28.57 33.71
C ASP A 180 16.82 28.62 33.17
N VAL A 181 17.84 28.68 34.06
CA VAL A 181 19.25 28.58 33.67
C VAL A 181 19.65 27.16 33.30
N ASN A 182 19.17 26.15 34.03
CA ASN A 182 19.43 24.74 33.64
C ASN A 182 18.89 24.41 32.26
N ASP A 183 17.77 25.01 31.82
CA ASP A 183 17.18 24.86 30.52
C ASP A 183 18.04 25.43 29.37
N THR A 184 19.13 26.16 29.70
CA THR A 184 20.13 26.60 28.71
C THR A 184 21.11 25.47 28.32
N VAL A 185 21.15 24.38 29.09
CA VAL A 185 22.04 23.23 28.80
C VAL A 185 21.19 22.13 28.13
N ILE A 186 21.49 21.86 26.89
CA ILE A 186 20.79 20.84 26.08
C ILE A 186 21.50 19.52 26.26
N THR A 187 20.77 18.51 26.73
CA THR A 187 21.29 17.15 26.93
C THR A 187 20.53 16.12 26.14
N SER A 188 21.16 14.99 25.81
CA SER A 188 20.51 13.89 25.14
C SER A 188 19.54 13.16 26.09
N PRO A 189 18.27 12.94 25.69
CA PRO A 189 17.31 12.17 26.48
C PRO A 189 17.45 10.64 26.30
N LEU A 190 18.19 10.20 25.29
CA LEU A 190 18.40 8.79 24.92
C LEU A 190 19.82 8.53 24.44
N ASP A 191 20.21 7.26 24.41
CA ASP A 191 21.41 6.80 23.75
C ASP A 191 21.15 6.71 22.23
N GLY A 192 22.07 7.20 21.40
CA GLY A 192 21.82 7.20 19.95
C GLY A 192 22.91 7.90 19.15
N VAL A 193 22.56 8.28 17.93
CA VAL A 193 23.43 8.96 16.97
C VAL A 193 22.80 10.28 16.56
N ILE A 194 23.63 11.29 16.36
CA ILE A 194 23.23 12.59 15.84
C ILE A 194 22.88 12.45 14.35
N ILE A 195 21.62 12.69 14.01
CA ILE A 195 21.17 12.72 12.61
C ILE A 195 20.95 14.15 12.13
N GLY A 196 21.44 14.43 10.93
CA GLY A 196 21.44 15.77 10.36
C GLY A 196 22.57 16.64 10.92
N GLU A 197 22.68 17.83 10.38
CA GLU A 197 23.68 18.81 10.79
C GLU A 197 23.19 19.57 12.04
N PRO A 198 23.94 19.58 13.16
CA PRO A 198 23.65 20.43 14.31
C PRO A 198 23.70 21.91 13.93
N MET A 199 22.93 22.74 14.63
CA MET A 199 23.06 24.20 14.51
C MET A 199 24.47 24.65 14.88
N GLN A 200 24.91 25.76 14.30
CA GLN A 200 26.30 26.25 14.50
C GLN A 200 26.42 27.15 15.74
N GLU A 201 27.61 27.15 16.31
CA GLU A 201 27.95 28.11 17.36
C GLU A 201 27.78 29.55 16.90
N GLY A 202 27.30 30.42 17.76
CA GLY A 202 27.01 31.82 17.45
C GLY A 202 25.59 32.05 16.87
N GLU A 203 24.83 31.01 16.53
CA GLU A 203 23.45 31.19 16.09
C GLU A 203 22.54 31.60 17.24
N THR A 204 21.61 32.53 16.95
CA THR A 204 20.61 32.98 17.93
C THR A 204 19.41 32.03 17.91
N VAL A 205 19.07 31.50 19.05
CA VAL A 205 17.90 30.63 19.26
C VAL A 205 16.87 31.35 20.12
N SER A 206 15.61 31.11 19.83
CA SER A 206 14.50 31.64 20.62
C SER A 206 13.48 30.58 20.93
N GLN A 207 12.93 30.63 22.13
CA GLN A 207 11.76 29.88 22.52
C GLN A 207 10.54 30.49 21.81
N GLY A 208 10.18 29.97 20.63
CA GLY A 208 9.17 30.57 19.77
C GLY A 208 7.97 29.67 19.49
N LEU A 209 6.80 30.29 19.36
CA LEU A 209 5.52 29.62 19.09
C LEU A 209 5.30 29.32 17.60
N SER A 210 6.03 29.94 16.68
CA SER A 210 5.74 29.88 15.25
C SER A 210 6.54 28.83 14.47
N SER A 211 7.75 28.49 14.91
CA SER A 211 8.56 27.39 14.38
C SER A 211 9.54 26.92 15.44
N GLN A 212 9.52 25.63 15.75
CA GLN A 212 10.51 25.06 16.66
C GLN A 212 11.88 25.04 15.95
N MET A 213 12.82 25.81 16.48
CA MET A 213 14.21 25.77 16.01
C MET A 213 14.86 24.49 16.57
N VAL A 214 15.05 23.50 15.71
CA VAL A 214 15.71 22.24 16.08
C VAL A 214 17.19 22.45 16.08
N ILE A 215 17.83 22.30 17.23
CA ILE A 215 19.29 22.45 17.40
C ILE A 215 20.00 21.17 16.99
N VAL A 216 19.49 20.03 17.45
CA VAL A 216 20.07 18.71 17.19
C VAL A 216 18.95 17.67 17.14
N THR A 217 19.10 16.65 16.30
CA THR A 217 18.24 15.48 16.29
C THR A 217 19.03 14.25 16.73
N VAL A 218 18.59 13.57 17.78
CA VAL A 218 19.17 12.32 18.25
C VAL A 218 18.25 11.18 17.89
N ALA A 219 18.80 10.10 17.33
CA ALA A 219 18.03 8.92 16.97
C ALA A 219 18.72 7.63 17.38
N ASP A 220 17.94 6.68 17.83
CA ASP A 220 18.38 5.33 18.12
C ASP A 220 18.31 4.52 16.80
N LEU A 221 19.48 4.14 16.27
CA LEU A 221 19.60 3.37 15.03
C LEU A 221 19.64 1.86 15.29
N SER A 222 19.55 1.41 16.53
CA SER A 222 19.52 -0.02 16.88
C SER A 222 18.20 -0.69 16.49
N ALA A 223 17.15 0.09 16.32
CA ALA A 223 15.84 -0.36 15.85
C ALA A 223 15.28 0.61 14.84
N MET A 224 14.96 0.11 13.65
CA MET A 224 14.34 0.89 12.59
C MET A 224 13.02 0.29 12.14
N LYS A 225 12.14 1.14 11.64
CA LYS A 225 10.85 0.79 11.06
C LYS A 225 10.71 1.41 9.69
N ILE A 226 9.85 0.82 8.88
CA ILE A 226 9.42 1.43 7.62
C ILE A 226 8.00 1.98 7.83
N GLU A 227 7.76 3.19 7.37
CA GLU A 227 6.43 3.76 7.27
C GLU A 227 5.99 3.64 5.81
N LEU A 228 5.22 2.57 5.52
CA LEU A 228 4.68 2.28 4.19
C LEU A 228 3.36 3.02 3.99
N LEU A 229 3.15 3.52 2.77
CA LEU A 229 1.87 4.09 2.32
C LEU A 229 1.15 3.05 1.48
N VAL A 230 0.03 2.57 1.98
CA VAL A 230 -0.83 1.58 1.34
C VAL A 230 -2.12 2.26 0.90
N ASP A 231 -2.59 1.96 -0.31
CA ASP A 231 -3.85 2.49 -0.85
C ASP A 231 -5.05 2.00 -0.04
N GLU A 232 -6.12 2.80 0.00
CA GLU A 232 -7.39 2.46 0.68
C GLU A 232 -8.00 1.17 0.13
N THR A 233 -7.80 0.87 -1.16
CA THR A 233 -8.34 -0.34 -1.79
C THR A 233 -7.68 -1.62 -1.27
N ASP A 234 -6.43 -1.54 -0.84
CA ASP A 234 -5.59 -2.69 -0.49
C ASP A 234 -5.41 -2.86 1.02
N ILE A 235 -5.69 -1.82 1.82
CA ILE A 235 -5.50 -1.86 3.28
C ILE A 235 -6.32 -2.95 3.97
N GLY A 236 -7.45 -3.35 3.38
CA GLY A 236 -8.29 -4.44 3.90
C GLY A 236 -7.62 -5.81 3.87
N GLU A 237 -6.56 -5.98 3.09
CA GLU A 237 -5.80 -7.22 2.95
C GLU A 237 -4.56 -7.25 3.86
N VAL A 238 -4.22 -6.12 4.49
CA VAL A 238 -3.07 -5.99 5.38
C VAL A 238 -3.46 -6.27 6.82
N ALA A 239 -2.70 -7.13 7.49
CA ALA A 239 -2.89 -7.49 8.89
C ALA A 239 -1.57 -7.44 9.67
N ILE A 240 -1.65 -7.16 10.96
CA ILE A 240 -0.50 -7.20 11.85
C ILE A 240 0.07 -8.62 11.90
N GLY A 241 1.40 -8.73 11.82
CA GLY A 241 2.13 -9.99 11.83
C GLY A 241 2.43 -10.57 10.44
N GLN A 242 1.94 -9.96 9.35
CA GLN A 242 2.28 -10.39 8.00
C GLN A 242 3.76 -10.13 7.70
N THR A 243 4.35 -11.03 6.91
CA THR A 243 5.73 -10.89 6.43
C THR A 243 5.78 -9.87 5.31
N VAL A 244 6.81 -9.04 5.33
CA VAL A 244 7.06 -8.02 4.33
C VAL A 244 8.44 -8.23 3.75
N SER A 245 8.54 -8.33 2.43
CA SER A 245 9.80 -8.26 1.69
C SER A 245 9.96 -6.85 1.14
N PHE A 246 11.13 -6.26 1.30
CA PHE A 246 11.34 -4.91 0.76
C PHE A 246 12.73 -4.75 0.15
N THR A 247 12.83 -3.81 -0.77
CA THR A 247 14.08 -3.39 -1.40
C THR A 247 14.29 -1.92 -1.17
N VAL A 248 15.55 -1.50 -1.16
CA VAL A 248 15.92 -0.08 -1.12
C VAL A 248 16.73 0.28 -2.35
N ASP A 249 16.48 1.46 -2.91
CA ASP A 249 17.13 1.89 -4.14
C ASP A 249 18.67 1.99 -4.02
N ALA A 250 19.18 2.13 -2.79
CA ALA A 250 20.62 2.15 -2.50
C ALA A 250 21.32 0.78 -2.65
N TYR A 251 20.59 -0.31 -2.55
CA TYR A 251 21.14 -1.68 -2.64
C TYR A 251 20.34 -2.53 -3.65
N PRO A 252 20.50 -2.28 -4.96
CA PRO A 252 19.76 -3.01 -5.99
C PRO A 252 20.06 -4.50 -5.93
N GLY A 253 18.98 -5.30 -5.92
CA GLY A 253 19.06 -6.77 -5.88
C GLY A 253 19.20 -7.39 -4.48
N ARG A 254 19.31 -6.60 -3.42
CA ARG A 254 19.24 -7.09 -2.05
C ARG A 254 17.80 -6.98 -1.53
N ILE A 255 17.25 -8.09 -1.11
CA ILE A 255 15.92 -8.17 -0.49
C ILE A 255 16.11 -8.19 1.02
N PHE A 256 15.35 -7.38 1.71
CA PHE A 256 15.29 -7.28 3.16
C PHE A 256 13.93 -7.78 3.63
N HIS A 257 13.85 -8.20 4.89
CA HIS A 257 12.62 -8.73 5.47
C HIS A 257 12.22 -7.97 6.72
N GLY A 258 10.92 -7.91 6.91
CA GLY A 258 10.31 -7.30 8.08
C GLY A 258 8.96 -7.91 8.37
N THR A 259 8.30 -7.37 9.37
CA THR A 259 6.98 -7.82 9.80
C THR A 259 6.10 -6.60 10.06
N VAL A 260 4.84 -6.65 9.62
CA VAL A 260 3.85 -5.61 9.93
C VAL A 260 3.66 -5.55 11.44
N SER A 261 4.05 -4.43 12.03
CA SER A 261 3.96 -4.21 13.49
C SER A 261 2.70 -3.46 13.90
N ASP A 262 2.23 -2.52 13.08
CA ASP A 262 1.04 -1.72 13.37
C ASP A 262 0.46 -1.12 12.09
N ILE A 263 -0.83 -0.76 12.13
CA ILE A 263 -1.56 -0.12 11.03
C ILE A 263 -2.22 1.15 11.58
N SER A 264 -1.88 2.30 11.00
CA SER A 264 -2.50 3.57 11.38
C SER A 264 -3.99 3.55 11.06
N LYS A 265 -4.80 3.91 12.05
CA LYS A 265 -6.26 4.08 11.87
C LYS A 265 -6.63 5.46 11.32
N LYS A 266 -5.63 6.30 11.07
CA LYS A 266 -5.78 7.63 10.48
C LYS A 266 -5.20 7.63 9.08
N GLU A 267 -5.91 8.25 8.15
CA GLU A 267 -5.43 8.52 6.80
C GLU A 267 -4.10 9.30 6.83
N TYR A 268 -3.25 9.02 5.86
CA TYR A 268 -2.05 9.81 5.63
C TYR A 268 -2.45 11.13 4.94
N SER A 269 -2.20 12.24 5.60
CA SER A 269 -2.34 13.57 4.99
C SER A 269 -0.97 14.23 4.84
N SER A 270 -0.56 14.49 3.61
CA SER A 270 0.62 15.30 3.34
C SER A 270 0.26 16.78 3.57
N SER A 271 1.02 17.45 4.43
CA SER A 271 0.82 18.88 4.77
C SER A 271 1.05 19.85 3.61
N SER A 272 1.43 19.36 2.43
CA SER A 272 1.75 20.16 1.24
C SER A 272 0.80 19.98 0.07
N SER A 273 -0.24 19.14 0.18
CA SER A 273 -1.16 18.92 -0.95
C SER A 273 -2.27 19.95 -1.02
N SER A 274 -1.99 21.04 -1.75
CA SER A 274 -3.02 21.92 -2.34
C SER A 274 -3.60 21.35 -3.66
N SER A 275 -3.30 20.11 -4.01
CA SER A 275 -3.77 19.45 -5.24
C SER A 275 -4.90 18.47 -4.94
N SER A 276 -6.00 18.65 -5.65
CA SER A 276 -7.26 17.91 -5.59
C SER A 276 -7.23 16.48 -6.16
N SER A 277 -6.17 15.69 -5.95
CA SER A 277 -6.21 14.27 -6.25
C SER A 277 -6.42 13.50 -4.95
N SER A 278 -7.62 12.97 -4.79
CA SER A 278 -8.11 12.31 -3.58
C SER A 278 -7.73 10.83 -3.53
N VAL A 279 -6.46 10.48 -3.69
CA VAL A 279 -6.02 9.13 -3.36
C VAL A 279 -5.75 9.09 -1.87
N VAL A 280 -6.47 8.22 -1.17
CA VAL A 280 -6.36 8.05 0.27
C VAL A 280 -5.36 6.94 0.55
N TYR A 281 -4.38 7.24 1.38
CA TYR A 281 -3.39 6.29 1.84
C TYR A 281 -3.48 6.08 3.34
N TYR A 282 -3.16 4.88 3.78
CA TYR A 282 -2.97 4.54 5.19
C TYR A 282 -1.52 4.19 5.45
N THR A 283 -1.02 4.57 6.64
CA THR A 283 0.36 4.24 7.02
C THR A 283 0.40 2.87 7.68
N VAL A 284 1.18 1.97 7.12
CA VAL A 284 1.51 0.66 7.70
C VAL A 284 2.93 0.71 8.24
N TYR A 285 3.09 0.34 9.49
CA TYR A 285 4.40 0.29 10.16
C TYR A 285 4.97 -1.12 10.06
N VAL A 286 6.19 -1.22 9.54
CA VAL A 286 6.90 -2.49 9.41
C VAL A 286 8.15 -2.45 10.27
N SER A 287 8.30 -3.42 11.15
CA SER A 287 9.52 -3.64 11.93
C SER A 287 10.53 -4.37 11.08
N ILE A 288 11.75 -3.83 10.98
CA ILE A 288 12.86 -4.46 10.23
C ILE A 288 13.54 -5.48 11.13
N ASN A 289 13.92 -6.63 10.59
CA ASN A 289 14.66 -7.65 11.33
C ASN A 289 16.03 -7.11 11.77
N ALA A 290 16.40 -7.37 13.02
CA ALA A 290 17.63 -6.83 13.61
C ALA A 290 18.91 -7.19 12.84
N ASP A 291 18.95 -8.39 12.23
CA ASP A 291 20.09 -8.87 11.45
C ASP A 291 20.28 -8.14 10.12
N GLU A 292 19.26 -7.43 9.67
CA GLU A 292 19.23 -6.75 8.37
C GLU A 292 19.41 -5.23 8.45
N LEU A 293 19.56 -4.68 9.65
CA LEU A 293 19.72 -3.23 9.86
C LEU A 293 21.03 -2.67 9.28
N SER A 294 22.03 -3.53 9.08
CA SER A 294 23.35 -3.10 8.60
C SER A 294 23.29 -2.49 7.20
N GLY A 295 23.69 -1.22 7.11
CA GLY A 295 23.71 -0.43 5.86
C GLY A 295 22.42 0.31 5.58
N LEU A 296 21.36 0.13 6.36
CA LEU A 296 20.15 0.93 6.23
C LEU A 296 20.31 2.25 6.98
N TYR A 297 19.91 3.35 6.34
CA TYR A 297 19.93 4.68 6.94
C TYR A 297 18.53 5.29 6.99
N PRO A 298 18.27 6.16 7.97
CA PRO A 298 17.04 6.94 8.01
C PRO A 298 16.78 7.72 6.72
N SER A 299 15.53 7.86 6.34
CA SER A 299 15.03 8.53 5.12
C SER A 299 15.30 7.79 3.81
N MET A 300 15.87 6.58 3.81
CA MET A 300 15.91 5.76 2.61
C MET A 300 14.49 5.38 2.18
N THR A 301 14.25 5.38 0.87
CA THR A 301 12.99 4.92 0.27
C THR A 301 13.02 3.41 0.19
N ALA A 302 11.96 2.78 0.70
CA ALA A 302 11.71 1.35 0.62
C ALA A 302 10.54 1.06 -0.32
N ARG A 303 10.70 0.05 -1.19
CA ARG A 303 9.63 -0.56 -1.98
C ARG A 303 9.35 -1.92 -1.38
N ALA A 304 8.15 -2.11 -0.90
CA ALA A 304 7.77 -3.27 -0.11
C ALA A 304 6.62 -4.03 -0.74
N GLU A 305 6.70 -5.34 -0.63
CA GLU A 305 5.67 -6.31 -0.96
C GLU A 305 5.19 -6.93 0.35
N ILE A 306 3.96 -6.66 0.74
CA ILE A 306 3.33 -7.23 1.93
C ILE A 306 2.62 -8.50 1.50
N MET A 307 2.95 -9.62 2.13
CA MET A 307 2.28 -10.90 1.92
C MET A 307 0.88 -10.84 2.55
N GLY A 308 -0.15 -10.70 1.71
CA GLY A 308 -1.55 -10.68 2.10
C GLY A 308 -2.07 -12.07 2.47
N ARG A 309 -3.36 -12.32 2.16
CA ARG A 309 -3.96 -13.64 2.34
C ARG A 309 -3.33 -14.65 1.40
N GLU A 310 -2.99 -15.82 1.92
CA GLU A 310 -2.44 -16.96 1.19
C GLU A 310 -3.41 -18.14 1.29
N SER A 311 -3.62 -18.85 0.18
CA SER A 311 -4.34 -20.12 0.14
C SER A 311 -3.42 -21.18 -0.44
N LYS A 312 -3.09 -22.20 0.37
CA LYS A 312 -2.22 -23.30 -0.04
C LYS A 312 -3.03 -24.41 -0.71
N ASP A 313 -2.44 -25.02 -1.73
CA ASP A 313 -3.07 -26.10 -2.49
C ASP A 313 -4.47 -25.74 -3.04
N ALA A 314 -4.66 -24.46 -3.41
CA ALA A 314 -5.90 -23.96 -3.97
C ALA A 314 -6.08 -24.40 -5.43
N LEU A 315 -7.34 -24.60 -5.86
CA LEU A 315 -7.65 -24.75 -7.26
C LEU A 315 -7.56 -23.40 -7.95
N VAL A 316 -6.66 -23.25 -8.91
CA VAL A 316 -6.43 -21.98 -9.62
C VAL A 316 -6.71 -22.09 -11.10
N ILE A 317 -7.19 -20.99 -11.66
CA ILE A 317 -7.40 -20.80 -13.09
C ILE A 317 -6.79 -19.46 -13.53
N PRO A 318 -6.36 -19.32 -14.79
CA PRO A 318 -5.98 -18.00 -15.32
C PRO A 318 -7.16 -17.02 -15.24
N VAL A 319 -6.90 -15.77 -14.85
CA VAL A 319 -7.93 -14.72 -14.76
C VAL A 319 -8.68 -14.53 -16.08
N THR A 320 -8.01 -14.77 -17.23
CA THR A 320 -8.60 -14.68 -18.57
C THR A 320 -9.68 -15.72 -18.86
N ALA A 321 -9.75 -16.80 -18.09
CA ALA A 321 -10.78 -17.85 -18.20
C ALA A 321 -12.06 -17.48 -17.45
N LEU A 322 -11.97 -16.58 -16.44
CA LEU A 322 -13.10 -16.17 -15.64
C LEU A 322 -13.97 -15.18 -16.43
N ARG A 323 -15.28 -15.43 -16.44
CA ARG A 323 -16.29 -14.55 -17.04
C ARG A 323 -17.38 -14.27 -16.02
N SER A 324 -18.07 -13.16 -16.17
CA SER A 324 -19.20 -12.79 -15.29
C SER A 324 -20.41 -12.38 -16.10
N ASP A 325 -21.58 -12.65 -15.53
CA ASP A 325 -22.87 -12.17 -16.04
C ASP A 325 -23.73 -11.66 -14.87
N ALA A 326 -25.00 -11.34 -15.14
CA ALA A 326 -25.93 -10.84 -14.14
C ALA A 326 -26.19 -11.84 -12.97
N THR A 327 -25.85 -13.13 -13.17
CA THR A 327 -26.12 -14.21 -12.18
C THR A 327 -24.87 -14.49 -11.33
N GLY A 328 -23.66 -14.18 -11.83
CA GLY A 328 -22.41 -14.42 -11.11
C GLY A 328 -21.23 -14.74 -12.03
N SER A 329 -20.14 -15.18 -11.40
CA SER A 329 -18.93 -15.58 -12.11
C SER A 329 -19.06 -17.00 -12.63
N TYR A 330 -18.59 -17.24 -13.84
CA TYR A 330 -18.65 -18.55 -14.50
C TYR A 330 -17.42 -18.82 -15.38
N VAL A 331 -17.20 -20.08 -15.68
CA VAL A 331 -16.15 -20.59 -16.58
C VAL A 331 -16.78 -21.54 -17.59
N TYR A 332 -16.21 -21.57 -18.79
CA TYR A 332 -16.57 -22.59 -19.77
C TYR A 332 -15.68 -23.82 -19.58
N VAL A 333 -16.31 -24.96 -19.26
CA VAL A 333 -15.63 -26.25 -19.08
C VAL A 333 -15.89 -27.13 -20.30
N LYS A 334 -14.84 -27.73 -20.83
CA LYS A 334 -14.92 -28.68 -21.95
C LYS A 334 -15.07 -30.10 -21.40
N ASP A 335 -16.18 -30.75 -21.74
CA ASP A 335 -16.45 -32.16 -21.44
C ASP A 335 -16.59 -32.92 -22.77
N GLY A 336 -15.52 -33.62 -23.16
CA GLY A 336 -15.45 -34.28 -24.45
C GLY A 336 -15.50 -33.30 -25.63
N ASN A 337 -16.62 -33.29 -26.39
CA ASN A 337 -16.81 -32.41 -27.52
C ASN A 337 -17.69 -31.16 -27.18
N ASP A 338 -18.31 -31.17 -26.05
CA ASP A 338 -19.22 -30.12 -25.62
C ASP A 338 -18.54 -29.11 -24.67
N VAL A 339 -18.94 -27.84 -24.74
CA VAL A 339 -18.50 -26.79 -23.85
C VAL A 339 -19.68 -26.34 -23.01
N THR A 340 -19.59 -26.54 -21.69
CA THR A 340 -20.65 -26.21 -20.75
C THR A 340 -20.30 -25.00 -19.90
N LYS A 341 -21.28 -24.14 -19.63
CA LYS A 341 -21.15 -23.02 -18.71
C LYS A 341 -21.31 -23.51 -17.27
N VAL A 342 -20.29 -23.32 -16.43
CA VAL A 342 -20.28 -23.69 -15.04
C VAL A 342 -20.13 -22.46 -14.17
N TYR A 343 -21.05 -22.20 -13.26
CA TYR A 343 -20.94 -21.14 -12.27
C TYR A 343 -19.96 -21.52 -11.18
N VAL A 344 -19.07 -20.60 -10.83
CA VAL A 344 -18.00 -20.81 -9.87
C VAL A 344 -18.07 -19.79 -8.75
N LYS A 345 -17.62 -20.20 -7.56
CA LYS A 345 -17.37 -19.28 -6.46
C LYS A 345 -15.87 -19.02 -6.40
N THR A 346 -15.47 -17.78 -6.57
CA THR A 346 -14.07 -17.34 -6.54
C THR A 346 -13.62 -17.00 -5.13
N GLY A 347 -12.32 -17.15 -4.87
CA GLY A 347 -11.62 -16.72 -3.67
C GLY A 347 -10.65 -15.59 -3.97
N ILE A 348 -9.36 -15.82 -3.64
CA ILE A 348 -8.27 -14.88 -3.89
C ILE A 348 -8.12 -14.67 -5.41
N THR A 349 -8.00 -13.42 -5.81
CA THR A 349 -7.79 -13.03 -7.21
C THR A 349 -6.50 -12.24 -7.29
N THR A 350 -5.62 -12.67 -8.18
CA THR A 350 -4.38 -11.97 -8.52
C THR A 350 -4.43 -11.49 -9.98
N ASP A 351 -3.43 -10.75 -10.44
CA ASP A 351 -3.33 -10.29 -11.82
C ASP A 351 -3.29 -11.44 -12.86
N LYS A 352 -2.85 -12.63 -12.45
CA LYS A 352 -2.64 -13.77 -13.34
C LYS A 352 -3.64 -14.89 -13.13
N GLU A 353 -4.00 -15.19 -11.88
CA GLU A 353 -4.72 -16.37 -11.46
C GLU A 353 -5.86 -16.02 -10.49
N VAL A 354 -6.88 -16.87 -10.47
CA VAL A 354 -8.04 -16.76 -9.58
C VAL A 354 -8.23 -18.10 -8.87
N GLU A 355 -8.36 -18.04 -7.56
CA GLU A 355 -8.75 -19.18 -6.74
C GLU A 355 -10.22 -19.55 -6.97
N ILE A 356 -10.49 -20.83 -7.11
CA ILE A 356 -11.84 -21.39 -7.20
C ILE A 356 -12.16 -22.20 -5.95
N ILE A 357 -13.08 -21.66 -5.16
CA ILE A 357 -13.54 -22.31 -3.92
C ILE A 357 -14.50 -23.48 -4.22
N SER A 358 -15.33 -23.32 -5.27
CA SER A 358 -16.28 -24.37 -5.66
C SER A 358 -16.74 -24.20 -7.11
N GLY A 359 -17.10 -25.31 -7.73
CA GLY A 359 -17.67 -25.35 -9.09
C GLY A 359 -16.79 -26.08 -10.12
N LEU A 360 -15.50 -26.25 -9.85
CA LEU A 360 -14.56 -26.98 -10.73
C LEU A 360 -13.84 -28.09 -9.96
N ASN A 361 -13.32 -29.06 -10.71
CA ASN A 361 -12.43 -30.11 -10.21
C ASN A 361 -11.03 -29.92 -10.78
N GLU A 362 -10.07 -30.51 -10.12
CA GLU A 362 -8.69 -30.58 -10.60
C GLU A 362 -8.64 -31.31 -11.97
N ASN A 363 -7.83 -30.78 -12.90
CA ASN A 363 -7.67 -31.24 -14.27
C ASN A 363 -8.86 -31.00 -15.21
N ASP A 364 -9.92 -30.32 -14.78
CA ASP A 364 -10.97 -29.89 -15.71
C ASP A 364 -10.35 -29.03 -16.82
N GLN A 365 -10.77 -29.25 -18.05
CA GLN A 365 -10.35 -28.45 -19.21
C GLN A 365 -11.25 -27.22 -19.31
N ILE A 366 -10.65 -26.04 -19.25
CA ILE A 366 -11.36 -24.76 -19.29
C ILE A 366 -10.98 -23.96 -20.53
N VAL A 367 -11.90 -23.13 -21.00
CA VAL A 367 -11.65 -22.19 -22.10
C VAL A 367 -11.02 -20.92 -21.53
N VAL A 368 -9.76 -20.68 -21.86
CA VAL A 368 -9.00 -19.50 -21.41
C VAL A 368 -9.28 -18.29 -22.28
N SER A 369 -9.34 -18.47 -23.61
CA SER A 369 -9.65 -17.37 -24.54
C SER A 369 -10.39 -17.91 -25.77
N GLY A 370 -11.16 -17.05 -26.41
CA GLY A 370 -11.92 -17.37 -27.62
C GLY A 370 -13.42 -17.17 -27.44
N THR A 371 -14.16 -17.38 -28.54
CA THR A 371 -15.62 -17.26 -28.58
C THR A 371 -16.23 -18.67 -28.62
N VAL A 372 -17.11 -18.93 -27.66
CA VAL A 372 -17.93 -20.15 -27.62
C VAL A 372 -19.29 -19.78 -28.18
N SER A 373 -19.74 -20.45 -29.25
CA SER A 373 -21.07 -20.24 -29.85
C SER A 373 -22.15 -20.80 -28.93
N GLN A 374 -23.12 -20.00 -28.59
CA GLN A 374 -24.14 -20.26 -27.55
C GLN A 374 -25.23 -21.22 -28.04
N GLU A 375 -24.92 -22.49 -28.39
CA GLU A 375 -25.95 -23.43 -28.82
C GLU A 375 -26.04 -24.77 -28.10
N THR A 376 -25.36 -24.95 -26.94
CA THR A 376 -25.69 -26.14 -26.09
C THR A 376 -25.41 -25.82 -24.62
N SER A 377 -26.28 -25.03 -24.00
CA SER A 377 -26.18 -24.77 -22.56
C SER A 377 -27.06 -25.73 -21.76
N SER A 378 -26.56 -26.89 -21.39
CA SER A 378 -27.12 -27.63 -20.25
C SER A 378 -26.47 -27.09 -18.98
N THR A 379 -27.26 -26.36 -18.17
CA THR A 379 -26.83 -25.83 -16.86
C THR A 379 -26.64 -26.97 -15.89
N ARG A 380 -25.41 -27.36 -15.58
CA ARG A 380 -25.10 -28.23 -14.41
C ARG A 380 -25.09 -27.39 -13.15
N VAL A 381 -26.10 -27.51 -12.33
CA VAL A 381 -26.11 -27.05 -10.95
C VAL A 381 -25.29 -28.06 -10.13
N ALA A 382 -24.20 -27.61 -9.49
CA ALA A 382 -23.38 -28.44 -8.62
C ALA A 382 -24.26 -29.02 -7.49
N LYS A 383 -24.37 -30.35 -7.43
CA LYS A 383 -25.12 -31.07 -6.40
C LYS A 383 -24.26 -31.07 -5.13
N SER A 384 -24.61 -30.22 -4.17
CA SER A 384 -24.01 -30.25 -2.84
C SER A 384 -24.30 -31.62 -2.20
N GLN A 385 -23.27 -32.42 -1.97
CA GLN A 385 -23.39 -33.58 -1.10
C GLN A 385 -23.53 -33.09 0.34
N HIS A 386 -24.76 -32.98 0.80
CA HIS A 386 -25.09 -32.95 2.23
C HIS A 386 -25.01 -34.37 2.74
N GLY A 387 -23.92 -34.76 3.36
CA GLY A 387 -23.84 -35.86 4.26
C GLY A 387 -24.54 -35.48 5.55
N GLY A 388 -25.74 -35.97 5.77
CA GLY A 388 -26.48 -35.79 7.01
C GLY A 388 -25.78 -36.51 8.18
N PRO A 389 -25.88 -36.00 9.39
CA PRO A 389 -25.43 -36.69 10.58
C PRO A 389 -26.52 -37.71 10.97
N GLY A 390 -26.15 -38.97 10.99
CA GLY A 390 -26.87 -39.98 11.73
C GLY A 390 -26.42 -39.97 13.18
N PHE A 391 -27.43 -39.78 14.07
CA PHE A 391 -27.47 -40.04 15.52
C PHE A 391 -26.46 -39.36 16.42
#